data_10529339355ecaf2eb6a1743e5deb20e
#
_entry.id   10529339355ecaf2eb6a1743e5deb20e
#
_cell.length_a   1.000
_cell.length_b   1.000
_cell.length_c   1.000
_cell.angle_alpha   90.00
_cell.angle_beta   90.00
_cell.angle_gamma   90.00
#
_symmetry.space_group_name_H-M   'P 1'
#
loop_
_entity.id
_entity.type
_entity.pdbx_description
1 polymer ?
#
loop_
_entity_poly.entity_id
_entity_poly.type
_entity_poly.pdbx_seq_one_letter_code
_entity_poly.pdbx_strand_id
1 'polypeptide(L)'
;ATATRTPRPTARQGPSAYSESVHTYANTISTTEGGTHEEGFRAAMTSLVNRYARDKGILKEKDENLTGDDIREGLTAVISVKLGEPQFEGQTKTKLGNTEAKTFVQRVVHEQLTDWFDAHPNEGRDVIRKAIQASQARLAARKAREATRRKGLLESGGMPGKLRDCQSHRAEECEIVIVEGDAAGGSAGRGRNPRAQAG
;
A
#
# COMPACT_ATOMS: atom_id res chain seq x y z
N ALA A 1 38.00 -4.39 15.94
CA ALA A 1 36.57 -4.18 15.97
C ALA A 1 36.31 -2.71 16.25
N THR A 2 36.17 -1.93 15.20
CA THR A 2 35.89 -0.49 15.30
C THR A 2 34.38 -0.35 15.48
N ALA A 3 33.97 0.14 16.64
CA ALA A 3 32.56 0.43 16.92
C ALA A 3 32.07 1.50 15.93
N THR A 4 31.31 1.10 14.97
CA THR A 4 30.68 1.99 14.01
C THR A 4 29.55 2.73 14.72
N ARG A 5 29.74 4.02 14.83
CA ARG A 5 28.75 4.96 15.35
C ARG A 5 27.44 4.75 14.60
N THR A 6 26.42 4.28 15.30
CA THR A 6 25.08 4.07 14.76
C THR A 6 24.59 5.34 14.08
N PRO A 7 24.21 5.31 12.80
CA PRO A 7 23.55 6.46 12.20
C PRO A 7 22.23 6.67 12.92
N ARG A 8 22.00 7.86 13.44
CA ARG A 8 20.69 8.24 13.95
C ARG A 8 19.74 8.29 12.74
N PRO A 9 18.69 7.48 12.70
CA PRO A 9 17.70 7.62 11.66
C PRO A 9 16.99 8.97 11.85
N THR A 10 17.20 9.87 10.91
CA THR A 10 16.46 11.13 10.89
C THR A 10 15.25 10.90 10.00
N ALA A 11 14.18 10.41 10.59
CA ALA A 11 12.88 10.30 9.93
C ALA A 11 11.96 11.38 10.46
N ARG A 12 11.36 12.17 9.59
CA ARG A 12 10.38 13.19 9.93
C ARG A 12 9.14 13.03 9.05
N GLN A 13 7.99 12.90 9.68
CA GLN A 13 6.71 12.84 8.98
C GLN A 13 5.99 14.17 9.17
N GLY A 14 5.75 14.89 8.08
CA GLY A 14 4.96 16.12 8.09
C GLY A 14 3.46 15.83 7.96
N PRO A 15 2.58 16.59 8.65
CA PRO A 15 1.13 16.37 8.62
C PRO A 15 0.48 16.62 7.25
N SER A 16 1.15 17.31 6.33
CA SER A 16 0.64 17.68 5.00
C SER A 16 1.35 17.03 3.82
N ALA A 17 2.34 16.17 4.06
CA ALA A 17 3.08 15.50 2.99
C ALA A 17 2.38 14.17 2.62
N TYR A 18 2.15 13.95 1.34
CA TYR A 18 1.52 12.75 0.79
C TYR A 18 2.49 11.85 0.02
N SER A 19 3.69 12.33 -0.27
CA SER A 19 4.71 11.57 -1.00
C SER A 19 5.81 11.04 -0.08
N GLU A 20 6.24 9.81 -0.32
CA GLU A 20 7.42 9.23 0.32
C GLU A 20 8.69 9.84 -0.31
N SER A 21 9.66 10.20 0.52
CA SER A 21 10.99 10.67 0.09
C SER A 21 12.06 9.97 0.91
N VAL A 22 12.68 8.94 0.34
CA VAL A 22 13.75 8.17 1.00
C VAL A 22 15.05 8.35 0.23
N HIS A 23 16.08 8.85 0.90
CA HIS A 23 17.41 9.01 0.36
C HIS A 23 18.35 8.02 1.00
N THR A 24 19.07 7.24 0.18
CA THR A 24 19.89 6.14 0.67
C THR A 24 21.34 6.29 0.23
N TYR A 25 22.25 5.94 1.15
CA TYR A 25 23.69 6.06 0.96
C TYR A 25 24.41 4.84 1.53
N ALA A 26 25.42 4.37 0.81
CA ALA A 26 26.35 3.37 1.29
C ALA A 26 27.80 3.91 1.14
N ASN A 27 28.56 3.99 2.23
CA ASN A 27 29.90 4.58 2.27
C ASN A 27 29.97 5.96 1.59
N THR A 28 28.98 6.83 1.89
CA THR A 28 28.81 8.17 1.30
C THR A 28 28.37 8.21 -0.17
N ILE A 29 28.31 7.09 -0.85
CA ILE A 29 27.83 7.00 -2.24
C ILE A 29 26.32 6.97 -2.21
N SER A 30 25.67 7.84 -3.01
CA SER A 30 24.21 7.84 -3.15
C SER A 30 23.74 6.62 -3.94
N THR A 31 22.86 5.84 -3.33
CA THR A 31 22.24 4.66 -3.94
C THR A 31 20.85 5.02 -4.44
N THR A 32 20.79 5.65 -5.61
CA THR A 32 19.54 6.20 -6.17
C THR A 32 18.49 5.14 -6.48
N GLU A 33 18.88 3.90 -6.68
CA GLU A 33 18.02 2.73 -6.86
C GLU A 33 17.79 1.94 -5.56
N GLY A 34 18.22 2.51 -4.43
CA GLY A 34 18.06 1.89 -3.11
C GLY A 34 19.00 0.71 -2.88
N GLY A 35 18.42 -0.41 -2.46
CA GLY A 35 19.11 -1.66 -2.21
C GLY A 35 18.74 -2.29 -0.86
N THR A 36 19.52 -3.27 -0.43
CA THR A 36 19.24 -4.11 0.73
C THR A 36 19.06 -3.34 2.04
N HIS A 37 19.76 -2.23 2.24
CA HIS A 37 19.62 -1.37 3.42
C HIS A 37 18.28 -0.63 3.45
N GLU A 38 17.79 -0.20 2.29
CA GLU A 38 16.46 0.41 2.16
C GLU A 38 15.35 -0.64 2.38
N GLU A 39 15.52 -1.83 1.80
CA GLU A 39 14.59 -2.94 2.02
C GLU A 39 14.48 -3.30 3.51
N GLY A 40 15.62 -3.34 4.20
CA GLY A 40 15.67 -3.57 5.65
C GLY A 40 14.91 -2.51 6.43
N PHE A 41 15.08 -1.25 6.09
CA PHE A 41 14.34 -0.13 6.69
C PHE A 41 12.83 -0.23 6.45
N ARG A 42 12.42 -0.45 5.20
CA ARG A 42 11.00 -0.57 4.82
C ARG A 42 10.32 -1.74 5.52
N ALA A 43 11.01 -2.88 5.63
CA ALA A 43 10.51 -4.05 6.34
C ALA A 43 10.36 -3.80 7.84
N ALA A 44 11.37 -3.17 8.48
CA ALA A 44 11.33 -2.82 9.89
C ALA A 44 10.18 -1.87 10.22
N MET A 45 10.03 -0.79 9.44
CA MET A 45 8.95 0.18 9.61
C MET A 45 7.57 -0.48 9.54
N THR A 46 7.36 -1.33 8.53
CA THR A 46 6.07 -1.99 8.33
C THR A 46 5.73 -2.95 9.47
N SER A 47 6.69 -3.76 9.89
CA SER A 47 6.47 -4.73 10.97
C SER A 47 6.26 -4.05 12.32
N LEU A 48 7.08 -3.05 12.63
CA LEU A 48 7.03 -2.33 13.89
C LEU A 48 5.72 -1.56 14.07
N VAL A 49 5.33 -0.77 13.08
CA VAL A 49 4.12 0.06 13.18
C VAL A 49 2.87 -0.81 13.31
N ASN A 50 2.77 -1.90 12.55
CA ASN A 50 1.65 -2.84 12.70
C ASN A 50 1.63 -3.49 14.08
N ARG A 51 2.78 -3.95 14.59
CA ARG A 51 2.90 -4.54 15.91
C ARG A 51 2.49 -3.54 16.99
N TYR A 52 3.09 -2.35 16.99
CA TYR A 52 2.80 -1.31 17.99
C TYR A 52 1.33 -0.89 17.95
N ALA A 53 0.74 -0.75 16.76
CA ALA A 53 -0.68 -0.42 16.62
C ALA A 53 -1.60 -1.47 17.23
N ARG A 54 -1.24 -2.76 17.15
CA ARG A 54 -1.98 -3.86 17.81
C ARG A 54 -1.74 -3.88 19.31
N ASP A 55 -0.50 -3.76 19.76
CA ASP A 55 -0.13 -3.78 21.17
C ASP A 55 -0.80 -2.65 21.96
N LYS A 56 -0.98 -1.48 21.33
CA LYS A 56 -1.70 -0.33 21.93
C LYS A 56 -3.21 -0.34 21.64
N GLY A 57 -3.74 -1.37 21.00
CA GLY A 57 -5.18 -1.52 20.71
C GLY A 57 -5.75 -0.51 19.73
N ILE A 58 -4.90 0.17 18.94
CA ILE A 58 -5.33 1.14 17.91
C ILE A 58 -5.88 0.39 16.69
N LEU A 59 -5.24 -0.73 16.32
CA LEU A 59 -5.74 -1.70 15.36
C LEU A 59 -6.35 -2.89 16.11
N LYS A 60 -7.56 -3.26 15.76
CA LYS A 60 -8.22 -4.46 16.31
C LYS A 60 -7.70 -5.71 15.61
N GLU A 61 -7.85 -6.88 16.24
CA GLU A 61 -7.46 -8.16 15.64
C GLU A 61 -8.13 -8.46 14.29
N LYS A 62 -9.37 -7.95 14.12
CA LYS A 62 -10.15 -8.11 12.89
C LYS A 62 -9.73 -7.16 11.76
N ASP A 63 -8.97 -6.11 12.08
CA ASP A 63 -8.54 -5.14 11.10
C ASP A 63 -7.37 -5.70 10.29
N GLU A 64 -7.36 -5.41 8.99
CA GLU A 64 -6.23 -5.75 8.13
C GLU A 64 -4.98 -4.96 8.54
N ASN A 65 -3.81 -5.57 8.32
CA ASN A 65 -2.55 -4.88 8.53
C ASN A 65 -2.41 -3.69 7.58
N LEU A 66 -1.84 -2.62 8.09
CA LEU A 66 -1.46 -1.46 7.28
C LEU A 66 -0.37 -1.89 6.28
N THR A 67 -0.50 -1.44 5.03
CA THR A 67 0.54 -1.71 4.03
C THR A 67 1.75 -0.80 4.27
N GLY A 68 2.90 -1.22 3.74
CA GLY A 68 4.11 -0.41 3.83
C GLY A 68 3.93 0.98 3.23
N ASP A 69 3.17 1.09 2.15
CA ASP A 69 2.91 2.37 1.47
C ASP A 69 2.02 3.29 2.33
N ASP A 70 1.01 2.76 3.01
CA ASP A 70 0.17 3.53 3.94
C ASP A 70 0.99 4.09 5.12
N ILE A 71 1.94 3.29 5.63
CA ILE A 71 2.81 3.68 6.76
C ILE A 71 3.82 4.74 6.34
N ARG A 72 4.36 4.63 5.12
CA ARG A 72 5.39 5.55 4.61
C ARG A 72 4.83 6.76 3.89
N GLU A 73 3.52 6.89 3.76
CA GLU A 73 2.91 8.08 3.18
C GLU A 73 3.36 9.35 3.92
N GLY A 74 4.00 10.27 3.19
CA GLY A 74 4.57 11.51 3.72
C GLY A 74 5.80 11.32 4.60
N LEU A 75 6.44 10.15 4.56
CA LEU A 75 7.70 9.90 5.25
C LEU A 75 8.86 10.53 4.47
N THR A 76 9.70 11.28 5.15
CA THR A 76 11.02 11.68 4.67
C THR A 76 12.08 11.01 5.52
N ALA A 77 12.98 10.25 4.90
CA ALA A 77 14.03 9.52 5.60
C ALA A 77 15.37 9.60 4.85
N VAL A 78 16.44 9.58 5.61
CA VAL A 78 17.80 9.43 5.09
C VAL A 78 18.44 8.20 5.75
N ILE A 79 18.84 7.25 4.92
CA ILE A 79 19.48 6.01 5.37
C ILE A 79 20.92 6.01 4.88
N SER A 80 21.87 6.03 5.80
CA SER A 80 23.29 6.00 5.49
C SER A 80 23.96 4.86 6.25
N VAL A 81 24.56 3.93 5.52
CA VAL A 81 25.29 2.79 6.08
C VAL A 81 26.78 2.88 5.74
N LYS A 82 27.61 2.38 6.65
CA LYS A 82 29.05 2.20 6.42
C LYS A 82 29.37 0.72 6.51
N LEU A 83 29.93 0.18 5.44
CA LEU A 83 30.30 -1.22 5.28
C LEU A 83 31.80 -1.34 4.97
N GLY A 84 32.44 -2.35 5.49
CA GLY A 84 33.85 -2.63 5.19
C GLY A 84 34.03 -2.97 3.71
N GLU A 85 33.18 -3.84 3.17
CA GLU A 85 33.20 -4.30 1.78
C GLU A 85 31.83 -4.13 1.13
N PRO A 86 31.51 -2.93 0.62
CA PRO A 86 30.22 -2.69 -0.02
C PRO A 86 30.17 -3.37 -1.39
N GLN A 87 29.14 -4.17 -1.59
CA GLN A 87 28.84 -4.81 -2.88
C GLN A 87 27.71 -4.02 -3.55
N PHE A 88 28.00 -3.46 -4.71
CA PHE A 88 27.03 -2.72 -5.49
C PHE A 88 26.59 -3.52 -6.72
N GLU A 89 25.34 -3.40 -7.09
CA GLU A 89 24.84 -3.86 -8.38
C GLU A 89 25.27 -2.84 -9.46
N GLY A 90 26.06 -3.32 -10.43
CA GLY A 90 26.54 -2.51 -11.55
C GLY A 90 27.69 -1.54 -11.23
N GLN A 91 28.28 -1.02 -12.29
CA GLN A 91 29.43 -0.12 -12.21
C GLN A 91 29.06 1.29 -11.69
N THR A 92 27.83 1.70 -11.85
CA THR A 92 27.30 3.00 -11.41
C THR A 92 27.06 3.09 -9.91
N LYS A 93 27.15 1.96 -9.19
CA LYS A 93 26.98 1.86 -7.73
C LYS A 93 25.63 2.43 -7.21
N THR A 94 24.60 2.37 -8.04
CA THR A 94 23.29 2.96 -7.75
C THR A 94 22.45 2.13 -6.78
N LYS A 95 22.78 0.82 -6.61
CA LYS A 95 22.07 -0.10 -5.76
C LYS A 95 23.01 -0.93 -4.90
N LEU A 96 22.72 -1.04 -3.61
CA LEU A 96 23.49 -1.86 -2.67
C LEU A 96 22.97 -3.30 -2.65
N GLY A 97 23.87 -4.29 -2.79
CA GLY A 97 23.53 -5.71 -2.85
C GLY A 97 23.81 -6.53 -1.58
N ASN A 98 24.54 -5.98 -0.60
CA ASN A 98 24.93 -6.69 0.63
C ASN A 98 23.73 -7.21 1.42
N THR A 99 23.52 -8.52 1.49
CA THR A 99 22.40 -9.13 2.23
C THR A 99 22.45 -8.88 3.73
N GLU A 100 23.64 -8.86 4.31
CA GLU A 100 23.85 -8.56 5.73
C GLU A 100 23.40 -7.14 6.10
N ALA A 101 23.48 -6.18 5.17
CA ALA A 101 23.02 -4.82 5.39
C ALA A 101 21.52 -4.75 5.64
N LYS A 102 20.72 -5.58 4.96
CA LYS A 102 19.28 -5.69 5.19
C LYS A 102 18.94 -6.09 6.62
N THR A 103 19.53 -7.18 7.06
CA THR A 103 19.28 -7.72 8.42
C THR A 103 19.77 -6.77 9.50
N PHE A 104 20.94 -6.16 9.28
CA PHE A 104 21.51 -5.20 10.21
C PHE A 104 20.62 -3.95 10.37
N VAL A 105 20.25 -3.32 9.25
CA VAL A 105 19.39 -2.13 9.26
C VAL A 105 18.02 -2.46 9.86
N GLN A 106 17.44 -3.61 9.47
CA GLN A 106 16.15 -4.04 10.01
C GLN A 106 16.18 -4.16 11.55
N ARG A 107 17.22 -4.77 12.10
CA ARG A 107 17.39 -4.93 13.55
C ARG A 107 17.55 -3.58 14.24
N VAL A 108 18.49 -2.75 13.78
CA VAL A 108 18.78 -1.45 14.39
C VAL A 108 17.56 -0.53 14.35
N VAL A 109 16.88 -0.47 13.21
CA VAL A 109 15.67 0.35 13.07
C VAL A 109 14.56 -0.16 14.00
N HIS A 110 14.38 -1.47 14.08
CA HIS A 110 13.37 -2.06 14.96
C HIS A 110 13.65 -1.74 16.43
N GLU A 111 14.88 -1.91 16.89
CA GLU A 111 15.28 -1.61 18.28
C GLU A 111 15.09 -0.11 18.60
N GLN A 112 15.70 0.76 17.80
CA GLN A 112 15.69 2.20 18.07
C GLN A 112 14.31 2.85 17.94
N LEU A 113 13.51 2.41 17.00
CA LEU A 113 12.15 2.93 16.85
C LEU A 113 11.19 2.37 17.90
N THR A 114 11.39 1.14 18.38
CA THR A 114 10.62 0.63 19.53
C THR A 114 10.84 1.52 20.75
N ASP A 115 12.09 1.78 21.08
CA ASP A 115 12.45 2.66 22.21
C ASP A 115 11.86 4.07 22.03
N TRP A 116 11.89 4.60 20.80
CA TRP A 116 11.33 5.91 20.51
C TRP A 116 9.80 5.93 20.65
N PHE A 117 9.09 4.93 20.14
CA PHE A 117 7.63 4.83 20.28
C PHE A 117 7.20 4.70 21.74
N ASP A 118 7.97 3.98 22.56
CA ASP A 118 7.69 3.83 23.99
C ASP A 118 7.96 5.13 24.76
N ALA A 119 8.97 5.89 24.35
CA ALA A 119 9.27 7.20 24.94
C ALA A 119 8.29 8.30 24.48
N HIS A 120 7.68 8.17 23.29
CA HIS A 120 6.84 9.19 22.67
C HIS A 120 5.46 8.62 22.25
N PRO A 121 4.62 8.19 23.20
CA PRO A 121 3.39 7.47 22.89
C PRO A 121 2.33 8.33 22.17
N ASN A 122 2.36 9.64 22.33
CA ASN A 122 1.41 10.54 21.65
C ASN A 122 1.76 10.69 20.18
N GLU A 123 3.02 10.98 19.89
CA GLU A 123 3.55 11.07 18.53
C GLU A 123 3.42 9.73 17.79
N GLY A 124 3.65 8.63 18.51
CA GLY A 124 3.42 7.28 17.97
C GLY A 124 1.98 7.04 17.56
N ARG A 125 1.01 7.49 18.36
CA ARG A 125 -0.42 7.44 17.98
C ARG A 125 -0.73 8.28 16.75
N ASP A 126 -0.14 9.45 16.64
CA ASP A 126 -0.39 10.34 15.50
C ASP A 126 0.17 9.75 14.19
N VAL A 127 1.34 9.12 14.24
CA VAL A 127 1.90 8.37 13.12
C VAL A 127 0.95 7.25 12.68
N ILE A 128 0.45 6.45 13.63
CA ILE A 128 -0.47 5.35 13.32
C ILE A 128 -1.81 5.86 12.77
N ARG A 129 -2.37 6.92 13.36
CA ARG A 129 -3.62 7.53 12.87
C ARG A 129 -3.46 7.99 11.41
N LYS A 130 -2.34 8.62 11.07
CA LYS A 130 -2.05 9.03 9.71
C LYS A 130 -2.00 7.83 8.76
N ALA A 131 -1.31 6.76 9.15
CA ALA A 131 -1.25 5.53 8.36
C ALA A 131 -2.64 4.88 8.16
N ILE A 132 -3.50 4.90 9.19
CA ILE A 132 -4.89 4.43 9.08
C ILE A 132 -5.68 5.30 8.11
N GLN A 133 -5.53 6.63 8.17
CA GLN A 133 -6.19 7.54 7.23
C GLN A 133 -5.75 7.30 5.79
N ALA A 134 -4.45 7.08 5.55
CA ALA A 134 -3.90 6.71 4.24
C ALA A 134 -4.51 5.41 3.73
N SER A 135 -4.57 4.38 4.56
CA SER A 135 -5.20 3.10 4.23
C SER A 135 -6.68 3.25 3.86
N GLN A 136 -7.44 4.01 4.66
CA GLN A 136 -8.85 4.29 4.37
C GLN A 136 -9.04 5.04 3.06
N ALA A 137 -8.21 6.07 2.80
CA ALA A 137 -8.25 6.83 1.55
C ALA A 137 -7.94 5.94 0.34
N ARG A 138 -6.94 5.08 0.43
CA ARG A 138 -6.57 4.11 -0.61
C ARG A 138 -7.72 3.13 -0.89
N LEU A 139 -8.33 2.57 0.15
CA LEU A 139 -9.47 1.66 0.01
C LEU A 139 -10.70 2.36 -0.59
N ALA A 140 -10.99 3.59 -0.17
CA ALA A 140 -12.07 4.40 -0.73
C ALA A 140 -11.83 4.72 -2.20
N ALA A 141 -10.61 5.12 -2.56
CA ALA A 141 -10.22 5.38 -3.94
C ALA A 141 -10.33 4.11 -4.82
N ARG A 142 -9.94 2.95 -4.31
CA ARG A 142 -10.10 1.67 -5.00
C ARG A 142 -11.57 1.36 -5.25
N LYS A 143 -12.42 1.46 -4.23
CA LYS A 143 -13.87 1.24 -4.37
C LYS A 143 -14.49 2.21 -5.38
N ALA A 144 -14.10 3.49 -5.34
CA ALA A 144 -14.59 4.49 -6.29
C ALA A 144 -14.18 4.16 -7.74
N ARG A 145 -12.93 3.73 -7.96
CA ARG A 145 -12.45 3.29 -9.29
C ARG A 145 -13.20 2.06 -9.78
N GLU A 146 -13.44 1.08 -8.92
CA GLU A 146 -14.20 -0.12 -9.24
C GLU A 146 -15.64 0.23 -9.60
N ALA A 147 -16.29 1.13 -8.85
CA ALA A 147 -17.62 1.61 -9.15
C ALA A 147 -17.69 2.37 -10.49
N THR A 148 -16.68 3.23 -10.77
CA THR A 148 -16.59 3.95 -12.04
C THR A 148 -16.35 3.00 -13.22
N ARG A 149 -15.48 1.99 -13.06
CA ARG A 149 -15.28 0.98 -14.12
C ARG A 149 -16.56 0.22 -14.42
N ARG A 150 -17.35 -0.15 -13.40
CA ARG A 150 -18.65 -0.81 -13.60
C ARG A 150 -19.62 0.11 -14.35
N LYS A 151 -19.72 1.39 -13.93
CA LYS A 151 -20.54 2.37 -14.65
C LYS A 151 -20.03 2.61 -16.07
N GLY A 152 -18.74 2.77 -16.27
CA GLY A 152 -18.14 3.00 -17.58
C GLY A 152 -18.28 1.82 -18.54
N LEU A 153 -18.29 0.60 -18.06
CA LEU A 153 -18.63 -0.58 -18.89
C LEU A 153 -20.12 -0.60 -19.30
N LEU A 154 -20.98 -0.01 -18.48
CA LEU A 154 -22.43 0.07 -18.73
C LEU A 154 -22.85 1.32 -19.51
N GLU A 155 -22.12 2.44 -19.36
CA GLU A 155 -22.50 3.74 -19.93
C GLU A 155 -21.67 4.17 -21.15
N SER A 156 -20.37 3.83 -21.25
CA SER A 156 -19.48 4.35 -22.31
C SER A 156 -19.12 3.37 -23.43
N GLY A 157 -19.33 2.10 -23.22
CA GLY A 157 -19.29 1.14 -24.31
C GLY A 157 -20.69 0.73 -24.58
N GLY A 158 -21.50 1.56 -25.28
CA GLY A 158 -22.86 1.21 -25.54
C GLY A 158 -23.04 -0.31 -25.63
N MET A 159 -23.54 -0.88 -24.55
CA MET A 159 -24.12 -2.20 -24.66
C MET A 159 -24.94 -2.15 -25.94
N PRO A 160 -24.67 -2.97 -26.96
CA PRO A 160 -25.45 -2.92 -28.18
C PRO A 160 -26.90 -2.80 -27.72
N GLY A 161 -27.67 -1.82 -28.24
CA GLY A 161 -28.99 -1.44 -27.69
C GLY A 161 -29.99 -2.59 -27.52
N LYS A 162 -29.52 -3.80 -27.74
CA LYS A 162 -30.22 -5.08 -27.59
C LYS A 162 -29.88 -5.82 -26.30
N LEU A 163 -28.81 -5.46 -25.57
CA LEU A 163 -28.45 -6.11 -24.31
C LEU A 163 -28.95 -5.26 -23.12
N ARG A 164 -29.49 -5.91 -22.11
CA ARG A 164 -30.00 -5.27 -20.89
C ARG A 164 -29.49 -6.00 -19.67
N ASP A 165 -28.88 -5.27 -18.75
CA ASP A 165 -28.33 -5.82 -17.51
C ASP A 165 -29.37 -5.97 -16.40
N CYS A 166 -29.08 -6.80 -15.39
CA CYS A 166 -29.87 -6.94 -14.18
C CYS A 166 -29.30 -6.06 -13.05
N GLN A 167 -30.13 -5.78 -12.04
CA GLN A 167 -29.75 -4.93 -10.90
C GLN A 167 -29.00 -5.70 -9.81
N SER A 168 -29.20 -7.03 -9.72
CA SER A 168 -28.52 -7.86 -8.74
C SER A 168 -27.04 -8.02 -9.10
N HIS A 169 -26.18 -8.01 -8.07
CA HIS A 169 -24.74 -8.23 -8.19
C HIS A 169 -24.32 -9.62 -7.72
N ARG A 170 -25.29 -10.46 -7.34
CA ARG A 170 -25.06 -11.84 -6.94
C ARG A 170 -25.25 -12.75 -8.14
N ALA A 171 -24.19 -13.38 -8.60
CA ALA A 171 -24.25 -14.29 -9.75
C ALA A 171 -25.26 -15.43 -9.55
N GLU A 172 -25.45 -15.86 -8.32
CA GLU A 172 -26.39 -16.94 -7.94
C GLU A 172 -27.86 -16.52 -8.10
N GLU A 173 -28.18 -15.24 -8.10
CA GLU A 173 -29.53 -14.68 -8.25
C GLU A 173 -29.77 -14.18 -9.68
N CYS A 174 -28.76 -14.20 -10.55
CA CYS A 174 -28.84 -13.64 -11.89
C CYS A 174 -29.13 -14.71 -12.93
N GLU A 175 -30.11 -14.43 -13.78
CA GLU A 175 -30.45 -15.25 -14.95
C GLU A 175 -30.19 -14.47 -16.23
N ILE A 176 -29.73 -15.14 -17.28
CA ILE A 176 -29.60 -14.55 -18.61
C ILE A 176 -30.68 -15.08 -19.53
N VAL A 177 -31.40 -14.16 -20.15
CA VAL A 177 -32.44 -14.51 -21.13
C VAL A 177 -31.92 -14.24 -22.53
N ILE A 178 -31.76 -15.28 -23.32
CA ILE A 178 -31.28 -15.19 -24.69
C ILE A 178 -32.48 -15.42 -25.63
N VAL A 179 -32.72 -14.45 -26.52
CA VAL A 179 -33.82 -14.50 -27.49
C VAL A 179 -33.30 -14.26 -28.90
N GLU A 180 -33.95 -14.88 -29.88
CA GLU A 180 -33.63 -14.69 -31.28
C GLU A 180 -34.58 -13.65 -31.91
N GLY A 181 -33.98 -12.63 -32.54
CA GLY A 181 -34.72 -11.61 -33.30
C GLY A 181 -35.24 -10.43 -32.48
N ASP A 182 -35.42 -9.29 -33.15
CA ASP A 182 -35.74 -8.00 -32.53
C ASP A 182 -37.15 -7.95 -31.89
N ALA A 183 -38.11 -8.66 -32.49
CA ALA A 183 -39.46 -8.71 -31.96
C ALA A 183 -39.52 -9.47 -30.62
N ALA A 184 -38.82 -10.59 -30.53
CA ALA A 184 -38.72 -11.38 -29.30
C ALA A 184 -37.94 -10.63 -28.22
N GLY A 185 -36.84 -9.96 -28.60
CA GLY A 185 -36.04 -9.11 -27.68
C GLY A 185 -36.84 -7.97 -27.05
N GLY A 186 -37.72 -7.34 -27.83
CA GLY A 186 -38.60 -6.29 -27.31
C GLY A 186 -39.64 -6.82 -26.31
N SER A 187 -40.20 -7.98 -26.52
CA SER A 187 -41.15 -8.64 -25.62
C SER A 187 -40.46 -9.17 -24.35
N ALA A 188 -39.32 -9.84 -24.48
CA ALA A 188 -38.54 -10.32 -23.36
C ALA A 188 -38.05 -9.18 -22.49
N GLY A 189 -37.59 -8.08 -23.10
CA GLY A 189 -37.14 -6.88 -22.36
C GLY A 189 -38.22 -6.18 -21.53
N ARG A 190 -39.49 -6.27 -21.97
CA ARG A 190 -40.64 -5.74 -21.21
C ARG A 190 -41.15 -6.68 -20.11
N GLY A 191 -41.05 -7.98 -20.35
CA GLY A 191 -41.58 -8.99 -19.43
C GLY A 191 -40.58 -9.48 -18.40
N ARG A 192 -39.28 -9.14 -18.54
CA ARG A 192 -38.22 -9.59 -17.62
C ARG A 192 -38.37 -8.99 -16.22
N ASN A 193 -37.85 -9.69 -15.23
CA ASN A 193 -37.60 -9.14 -13.91
C ASN A 193 -36.25 -8.38 -13.92
N PRO A 194 -36.22 -7.01 -13.91
CA PRO A 194 -35.01 -6.23 -14.00
C PRO A 194 -34.04 -6.45 -12.83
N ARG A 195 -34.53 -7.01 -11.72
CA ARG A 195 -33.72 -7.25 -10.54
C ARG A 195 -32.75 -8.42 -10.74
N ALA A 196 -33.21 -9.49 -11.37
CA ALA A 196 -32.48 -10.74 -11.47
C ALA A 196 -32.20 -11.18 -12.91
N GLN A 197 -32.91 -10.65 -13.92
CA GLN A 197 -32.81 -11.12 -15.30
C GLN A 197 -32.12 -10.09 -16.20
N ALA A 198 -31.03 -10.55 -16.85
CA ALA A 198 -30.33 -9.88 -17.93
C ALA A 198 -30.76 -10.45 -19.30
N GLY A 199 -30.65 -9.67 -20.39
CA GLY A 199 -30.98 -10.15 -21.72
C GLY A 199 -30.57 -9.17 -22.83
#